data_4988b17675771e8c2b80c32982caba5f
#
_entry.id   4988b17675771e8c2b80c32982caba5f
#
_cell.length_a   1.000
_cell.length_b   1.000
_cell.length_c   1.000
_cell.angle_alpha   90.00
_cell.angle_beta   90.00
_cell.angle_gamma   90.00
#
_symmetry.space_group_name_H-M   'P 1'
#
loop_
_entity.id
_entity.type
_entity.pdbx_description
1 polymer ?
#
loop_
_entity_poly.entity_id
_entity_poly.type
_entity_poly.pdbx_seq_one_letter_code
_entity_poly.pdbx_strand_id
1 'polypeptide(L)'
;MNPHDYEQAVFDIIEELNDFRARRGDRFRFSDIYDEAGNQYVNLVQEGGGILGIALVGFTYVLEEMGIRFLSLGGTSAGSINALLMADLGTPQEKKSIAVLHRIAGKDFMDFVDGGDDARRLTEAFDGDNKIQLYLHLITNIAELRDELGINPGRHFEEWLRDILLHDTWQGLRDNLCNLPDDLYHLSNYGKRKRSVTAEELDPRIAIVAADITTQTKAEFPRMADLYYANPEEQNPAEFVRASMSIPFFFKPKRASMAWASGQENEVRRRWREVADYSGELPEEIVFVDGGIMSNFPIDLFHEADVIPLRPTIGVKLGVDRSCPREIRNLTDFMANMADGVRNLRDFEFIRNHPEYKDLVEYIDIEGFNWIDFNISEEEKLKLFRQGAKAASHFLKRFNWSDYKDTIKSNLLRRIKPVMWELSDLRDLSDTLEVLGIHDDAELEERINRIQAREEPYNVLWIDDAFTYALPLAILDRLHTFCYSVRTSDEAMQLLMNKNKFNDDPTTQIDLIISDVTRREDKGNDRMRGLDFAALLGEDPDWKQIPVLIYAHDREDLIGRYGGELPANIINRPGRNTIVHKHFIEEVIHGLTARLDATTARNPA
;
A
#
# COMPACT_ATOMS: atom_id res chain seq x y z
N MET A 1 -14.02 -23.06 21.94
CA MET A 1 -13.73 -21.90 22.82
C MET A 1 -14.61 -20.71 22.47
N ASN A 2 -14.94 -19.86 23.46
CA ASN A 2 -15.68 -18.63 23.21
C ASN A 2 -14.68 -17.52 22.84
N PRO A 3 -14.99 -16.57 21.93
CA PRO A 3 -14.16 -15.40 21.66
C PRO A 3 -13.70 -14.62 22.88
N HIS A 4 -14.52 -14.57 23.93
CA HIS A 4 -14.13 -13.99 25.21
C HIS A 4 -12.89 -14.64 25.85
N ASP A 5 -12.64 -15.92 25.60
CA ASP A 5 -11.45 -16.63 26.10
C ASP A 5 -10.18 -16.07 25.46
N TYR A 6 -10.26 -15.68 24.16
CA TYR A 6 -9.15 -15.07 23.42
C TYR A 6 -8.87 -13.64 23.89
N GLU A 7 -9.92 -12.84 24.11
CA GLU A 7 -9.78 -11.49 24.70
C GLU A 7 -9.10 -11.55 26.07
N GLN A 8 -9.56 -12.47 26.91
CA GLN A 8 -8.99 -12.65 28.25
C GLN A 8 -7.52 -13.12 28.19
N ALA A 9 -7.16 -13.96 27.22
CA ALA A 9 -5.79 -14.44 27.07
C ALA A 9 -4.77 -13.35 26.70
N VAL A 10 -5.21 -12.19 26.24
CA VAL A 10 -4.35 -11.05 25.86
C VAL A 10 -4.61 -9.80 26.68
N PHE A 11 -5.42 -9.87 27.72
CA PHE A 11 -5.80 -8.75 28.56
C PHE A 11 -4.58 -8.05 29.18
N ASP A 12 -3.61 -8.83 29.67
CA ASP A 12 -2.35 -8.33 30.22
C ASP A 12 -1.54 -7.51 29.20
N ILE A 13 -1.55 -7.91 27.94
CA ILE A 13 -0.87 -7.21 26.84
C ILE A 13 -1.55 -5.86 26.58
N ILE A 14 -2.89 -5.85 26.57
CA ILE A 14 -3.68 -4.63 26.34
C ILE A 14 -3.51 -3.64 27.48
N GLU A 15 -3.52 -4.08 28.75
CA GLU A 15 -3.26 -3.21 29.90
C GLU A 15 -1.87 -2.57 29.82
N GLU A 16 -0.83 -3.38 29.56
CA GLU A 16 0.54 -2.87 29.40
C GLU A 16 0.65 -1.81 28.28
N LEU A 17 -0.04 -2.04 27.16
CA LEU A 17 -0.04 -1.10 26.04
C LEU A 17 -0.82 0.18 26.33
N ASN A 18 -1.92 0.12 27.08
CA ASN A 18 -2.64 1.30 27.53
C ASN A 18 -1.76 2.18 28.43
N ASP A 19 -1.03 1.57 29.36
CA ASP A 19 -0.05 2.28 30.20
C ASP A 19 1.09 2.88 29.36
N PHE A 20 1.57 2.15 28.35
CA PHE A 20 2.59 2.62 27.44
C PHE A 20 2.08 3.80 26.60
N ARG A 21 0.87 3.70 26.03
CA ARG A 21 0.20 4.78 25.29
C ARG A 21 0.04 6.04 26.14
N ALA A 22 -0.44 5.89 27.40
CA ALA A 22 -0.61 7.01 28.32
C ALA A 22 0.72 7.73 28.62
N ARG A 23 1.82 6.98 28.75
CA ARG A 23 3.16 7.57 28.96
C ARG A 23 3.74 8.24 27.71
N ARG A 24 3.43 7.73 26.52
CA ARG A 24 3.89 8.28 25.23
C ARG A 24 3.14 9.54 24.83
N GLY A 25 1.86 9.66 25.18
CA GLY A 25 1.00 10.78 24.78
C GLY A 25 1.01 10.98 23.26
N ASP A 26 1.24 12.19 22.78
CA ASP A 26 1.28 12.54 21.36
C ASP A 26 2.37 11.81 20.56
N ARG A 27 3.35 11.20 21.24
CA ARG A 27 4.39 10.39 20.59
C ARG A 27 3.92 8.97 20.25
N PHE A 28 2.71 8.58 20.66
CA PHE A 28 2.09 7.34 20.24
C PHE A 28 1.46 7.53 18.84
N ARG A 29 2.33 7.72 17.86
CA ARG A 29 1.97 8.07 16.49
C ARG A 29 2.52 7.06 15.49
N PHE A 30 1.62 6.54 14.65
CA PHE A 30 1.90 5.50 13.66
C PHE A 30 1.52 5.90 12.23
N SER A 31 0.80 7.00 12.05
CA SER A 31 0.32 7.48 10.77
C SER A 31 0.18 9.00 10.79
N ASP A 32 -0.02 9.60 9.63
CA ASP A 32 -0.44 11.00 9.51
C ASP A 32 -1.94 11.10 9.22
N ILE A 33 -2.67 9.99 9.04
CA ILE A 33 -4.11 9.95 8.78
C ILE A 33 -4.86 9.56 10.03
N TYR A 34 -5.82 10.41 10.43
CA TYR A 34 -6.61 10.28 11.65
C TYR A 34 -8.10 10.51 11.39
N ASP A 35 -8.95 10.01 12.29
CA ASP A 35 -10.33 10.47 12.48
C ASP A 35 -10.45 11.31 13.78
N GLU A 36 -11.60 11.94 14.01
CA GLU A 36 -11.85 12.73 15.22
C GLU A 36 -11.96 11.87 16.51
N ALA A 37 -12.16 10.56 16.37
CA ALA A 37 -12.07 9.62 17.50
C ALA A 37 -10.61 9.33 17.91
N GLY A 38 -9.64 9.79 17.12
CA GLY A 38 -8.21 9.60 17.34
C GLY A 38 -7.67 8.27 16.85
N ASN A 39 -8.42 7.54 16.03
CA ASN A 39 -7.88 6.37 15.35
C ASN A 39 -6.89 6.78 14.26
N GLN A 40 -5.88 5.94 14.06
CA GLN A 40 -4.80 6.14 13.10
C GLN A 40 -4.90 5.12 11.97
N TYR A 41 -4.84 5.58 10.74
CA TYR A 41 -5.07 4.72 9.58
C TYR A 41 -3.76 4.32 8.90
N VAL A 42 -3.60 3.02 8.64
CA VAL A 42 -2.40 2.40 8.06
C VAL A 42 -2.76 1.42 6.95
N ASN A 43 -1.78 0.97 6.19
CA ASN A 43 -1.91 -0.21 5.33
C ASN A 43 -1.32 -1.43 6.05
N LEU A 44 -1.84 -2.62 5.77
CA LEU A 44 -1.37 -3.87 6.35
C LEU A 44 -1.14 -4.93 5.26
N VAL A 45 0.03 -5.55 5.27
CA VAL A 45 0.37 -6.71 4.42
C VAL A 45 0.70 -7.91 5.28
N GLN A 46 0.12 -9.06 4.94
CA GLN A 46 0.15 -10.27 5.75
C GLN A 46 0.71 -11.45 4.97
N GLU A 47 1.64 -12.16 5.58
CA GLU A 47 2.27 -13.35 4.99
C GLU A 47 1.31 -14.54 4.91
N GLY A 48 1.53 -15.41 3.92
CA GLY A 48 0.88 -16.70 3.81
C GLY A 48 1.44 -17.71 4.82
N GLY A 49 0.56 -18.56 5.41
CA GLY A 49 1.00 -19.52 6.41
C GLY A 49 -0.04 -20.54 6.84
N GLY A 50 -0.98 -20.90 5.99
CA GLY A 50 -1.98 -21.93 6.27
C GLY A 50 -2.79 -21.67 7.54
N ILE A 51 -2.88 -22.65 8.42
CA ILE A 51 -3.67 -22.56 9.67
C ILE A 51 -3.11 -21.53 10.67
N LEU A 52 -1.86 -21.10 10.51
CA LEU A 52 -1.23 -20.11 11.39
C LEU A 52 -1.85 -18.71 11.26
N GLY A 53 -2.80 -18.51 10.31
CA GLY A 53 -3.54 -17.27 10.12
C GLY A 53 -4.25 -16.74 11.38
N ILE A 54 -4.55 -17.61 12.37
CA ILE A 54 -5.10 -17.19 13.68
C ILE A 54 -4.14 -16.23 14.41
N ALA A 55 -2.83 -16.40 14.23
CA ALA A 55 -1.85 -15.48 14.80
C ALA A 55 -1.94 -14.07 14.15
N LEU A 56 -2.27 -14.00 12.86
CA LEU A 56 -2.50 -12.72 12.18
C LEU A 56 -3.72 -11.99 12.77
N VAL A 57 -4.78 -12.74 13.15
CA VAL A 57 -5.95 -12.15 13.84
C VAL A 57 -5.57 -11.58 15.21
N GLY A 58 -4.71 -12.28 15.96
CA GLY A 58 -4.19 -11.78 17.24
C GLY A 58 -3.38 -10.48 17.08
N PHE A 59 -2.62 -10.38 15.99
CA PHE A 59 -1.88 -9.17 15.65
C PHE A 59 -2.82 -7.99 15.33
N THR A 60 -3.78 -8.18 14.42
CA THR A 60 -4.75 -7.14 14.05
C THR A 60 -5.64 -6.73 15.22
N TYR A 61 -6.01 -7.67 16.08
CA TYR A 61 -6.81 -7.38 17.29
C TYR A 61 -6.13 -6.34 18.19
N VAL A 62 -4.85 -6.55 18.52
CA VAL A 62 -4.13 -5.62 19.39
C VAL A 62 -3.93 -4.26 18.71
N LEU A 63 -3.67 -4.22 17.41
CA LEU A 63 -3.59 -2.96 16.68
C LEU A 63 -4.90 -2.18 16.76
N GLU A 64 -6.04 -2.84 16.54
CA GLU A 64 -7.37 -2.21 16.62
C GLU A 64 -7.70 -1.72 18.03
N GLU A 65 -7.33 -2.49 19.08
CA GLU A 65 -7.50 -2.08 20.48
C GLU A 65 -6.67 -0.82 20.81
N MET A 66 -5.53 -0.64 20.17
CA MET A 66 -4.67 0.53 20.33
C MET A 66 -5.06 1.72 19.43
N GLY A 67 -6.19 1.64 18.73
CA GLY A 67 -6.71 2.73 17.89
C GLY A 67 -6.11 2.77 16.48
N ILE A 68 -5.53 1.67 16.00
CA ILE A 68 -5.10 1.55 14.61
C ILE A 68 -6.26 1.03 13.76
N ARG A 69 -6.40 1.56 12.55
CA ARG A 69 -7.40 1.14 11.55
C ARG A 69 -6.70 0.90 10.22
N PHE A 70 -7.33 0.11 9.35
CA PHE A 70 -6.72 -0.33 8.11
C PHE A 70 -7.42 0.29 6.91
N LEU A 71 -6.68 1.05 6.08
CA LEU A 71 -7.16 1.60 4.82
C LEU A 71 -6.97 0.60 3.68
N SER A 72 -5.76 0.05 3.57
CA SER A 72 -5.49 -0.96 2.56
C SER A 72 -5.01 -2.25 3.23
N LEU A 73 -5.47 -3.36 2.71
CA LEU A 73 -5.23 -4.69 3.25
C LEU A 73 -4.70 -5.60 2.16
N GLY A 74 -3.58 -6.26 2.40
CA GLY A 74 -2.99 -7.16 1.43
C GLY A 74 -2.49 -8.45 2.06
N GLY A 75 -2.39 -9.50 1.25
CA GLY A 75 -1.83 -10.74 1.73
C GLY A 75 -1.87 -11.89 0.72
N THR A 76 -1.25 -12.97 1.13
CA THR A 76 -1.15 -14.22 0.38
C THR A 76 -1.70 -15.35 1.23
N SER A 77 -2.42 -16.33 0.64
CA SER A 77 -2.89 -17.52 1.33
C SER A 77 -3.64 -17.17 2.64
N ALA A 78 -3.19 -17.63 3.81
CA ALA A 78 -3.77 -17.27 5.11
C ALA A 78 -3.86 -15.76 5.33
N GLY A 79 -2.85 -15.00 4.90
CA GLY A 79 -2.86 -13.54 4.94
C GLY A 79 -3.97 -12.94 4.07
N SER A 80 -4.29 -13.56 2.93
CA SER A 80 -5.38 -13.12 2.05
C SER A 80 -6.75 -13.35 2.67
N ILE A 81 -6.93 -14.45 3.44
CA ILE A 81 -8.17 -14.74 4.19
C ILE A 81 -8.41 -13.64 5.21
N ASN A 82 -7.42 -13.36 6.06
CA ASN A 82 -7.55 -12.32 7.08
C ASN A 82 -7.74 -10.93 6.44
N ALA A 83 -7.00 -10.61 5.37
CA ALA A 83 -7.16 -9.35 4.64
C ALA A 83 -8.59 -9.18 4.10
N LEU A 84 -9.15 -10.23 3.46
CA LEU A 84 -10.53 -10.18 2.94
C LEU A 84 -11.55 -10.02 4.07
N LEU A 85 -11.47 -10.81 5.13
CA LEU A 85 -12.41 -10.71 6.25
C LEU A 85 -12.32 -9.36 6.97
N MET A 86 -11.10 -8.81 7.13
CA MET A 86 -10.89 -7.47 7.67
C MET A 86 -11.41 -6.36 6.75
N ALA A 87 -11.49 -6.58 5.45
CA ALA A 87 -12.06 -5.65 4.50
C ALA A 87 -13.60 -5.72 4.46
N ASP A 88 -14.16 -6.92 4.67
CA ASP A 88 -15.57 -7.22 4.42
C ASP A 88 -16.48 -7.06 5.65
N LEU A 89 -16.01 -7.48 6.85
CA LEU A 89 -16.83 -7.59 8.06
C LEU A 89 -17.09 -6.25 8.78
N GLY A 90 -17.09 -5.15 8.07
CA GLY A 90 -17.38 -3.81 8.57
C GLY A 90 -16.63 -2.72 7.80
N THR A 91 -16.96 -1.47 8.08
CA THR A 91 -16.31 -0.31 7.47
C THR A 91 -14.86 -0.13 7.95
N PRO A 92 -14.02 0.63 7.25
CA PRO A 92 -12.64 0.90 7.69
C PRO A 92 -12.52 1.51 9.09
N GLN A 93 -13.54 2.20 9.59
CA GLN A 93 -13.56 2.81 10.91
C GLN A 93 -13.77 1.82 12.06
N GLU A 94 -14.45 0.72 11.79
CA GLU A 94 -14.85 -0.25 12.80
C GLU A 94 -13.71 -1.19 13.19
N LYS A 95 -13.77 -1.73 14.43
CA LYS A 95 -12.96 -2.86 14.85
C LYS A 95 -13.56 -4.14 14.30
N LYS A 96 -12.79 -4.93 13.59
CA LYS A 96 -13.26 -6.11 12.85
C LYS A 96 -12.61 -7.41 13.32
N SER A 97 -11.46 -7.34 13.99
CA SER A 97 -10.70 -8.53 14.39
C SER A 97 -11.50 -9.50 15.27
N ILE A 98 -12.40 -9.00 16.11
CA ILE A 98 -13.31 -9.85 16.90
C ILE A 98 -14.32 -10.58 15.99
N ALA A 99 -14.90 -9.89 15.00
CA ALA A 99 -15.81 -10.52 14.05
C ALA A 99 -15.08 -11.57 13.20
N VAL A 100 -13.84 -11.28 12.77
CA VAL A 100 -12.97 -12.25 12.08
C VAL A 100 -12.68 -13.46 12.97
N LEU A 101 -12.32 -13.23 14.23
CA LEU A 101 -12.06 -14.28 15.21
C LEU A 101 -13.27 -15.22 15.38
N HIS A 102 -14.48 -14.65 15.49
CA HIS A 102 -15.72 -15.42 15.59
C HIS A 102 -15.92 -16.36 14.39
N ARG A 103 -15.54 -15.93 13.18
CA ARG A 103 -15.68 -16.72 11.95
C ARG A 103 -14.63 -17.82 11.84
N ILE A 104 -13.40 -17.55 12.27
CA ILE A 104 -12.25 -18.44 12.10
C ILE A 104 -12.12 -19.40 13.29
N ALA A 105 -12.20 -18.91 14.54
CA ALA A 105 -11.93 -19.72 15.73
C ALA A 105 -12.92 -20.87 15.92
N GLY A 106 -14.19 -20.65 15.58
CA GLY A 106 -15.23 -21.69 15.65
C GLY A 106 -15.20 -22.73 14.51
N LYS A 107 -14.36 -22.51 13.49
CA LYS A 107 -14.29 -23.43 12.34
C LYS A 107 -13.38 -24.60 12.63
N ASP A 108 -13.89 -25.79 12.36
CA ASP A 108 -13.08 -27.01 12.24
C ASP A 108 -12.38 -26.99 10.86
N PHE A 109 -11.07 -26.83 10.86
CA PHE A 109 -10.30 -26.74 9.60
C PHE A 109 -10.24 -28.07 8.87
N MET A 110 -10.46 -29.23 9.56
CA MET A 110 -10.59 -30.52 8.91
C MET A 110 -11.79 -30.59 7.94
N ASP A 111 -12.78 -29.71 8.08
CA ASP A 111 -13.87 -29.62 7.10
C ASP A 111 -13.39 -29.16 5.70
N PHE A 112 -12.23 -28.50 5.61
CA PHE A 112 -11.63 -28.10 4.34
C PHE A 112 -10.92 -29.26 3.62
N VAL A 113 -10.71 -30.39 4.30
CA VAL A 113 -10.19 -31.63 3.72
C VAL A 113 -11.35 -32.34 3.06
N ASP A 114 -11.69 -31.95 1.82
CA ASP A 114 -12.89 -32.38 1.09
C ASP A 114 -12.61 -33.42 -0.03
N GLY A 115 -11.39 -34.00 -0.03
CA GLY A 115 -10.96 -35.05 -0.98
C GLY A 115 -11.39 -36.45 -0.63
N GLY A 116 -12.29 -36.65 0.34
CA GLY A 116 -12.80 -37.96 0.78
C GLY A 116 -11.93 -38.60 1.86
N ASP A 117 -12.23 -39.92 2.15
CA ASP A 117 -11.61 -40.63 3.27
C ASP A 117 -10.08 -40.76 3.12
N ASP A 118 -9.60 -40.92 1.90
CA ASP A 118 -8.15 -41.05 1.65
C ASP A 118 -7.42 -39.71 1.90
N ALA A 119 -8.00 -38.60 1.50
CA ALA A 119 -7.44 -37.28 1.79
C ALA A 119 -7.42 -37.00 3.30
N ARG A 120 -8.47 -37.37 4.03
CA ARG A 120 -8.53 -37.23 5.50
C ARG A 120 -7.48 -38.09 6.20
N ARG A 121 -7.35 -39.36 5.84
CA ARG A 121 -6.31 -40.26 6.38
C ARG A 121 -4.91 -39.73 6.11
N LEU A 122 -4.70 -39.14 4.94
CA LEU A 122 -3.42 -38.53 4.57
C LEU A 122 -3.13 -37.31 5.45
N THR A 123 -4.11 -36.45 5.65
CA THR A 123 -3.96 -35.24 6.49
C THR A 123 -3.72 -35.60 7.96
N GLU A 124 -4.44 -36.60 8.49
CA GLU A 124 -4.24 -37.14 9.86
C GLU A 124 -2.86 -37.80 10.03
N ALA A 125 -2.32 -38.43 8.97
CA ALA A 125 -0.98 -39.01 8.99
C ALA A 125 0.15 -37.98 8.99
N PHE A 126 -0.17 -36.72 8.74
CA PHE A 126 0.77 -35.59 8.82
C PHE A 126 1.17 -35.17 10.25
N ASP A 127 0.69 -35.86 11.29
CA ASP A 127 0.93 -35.55 12.70
C ASP A 127 2.28 -36.11 13.26
N GLY A 128 3.33 -36.24 12.45
CA GLY A 128 4.67 -36.69 12.85
C GLY A 128 5.82 -35.85 12.29
N ASP A 129 7.03 -36.05 12.85
CA ASP A 129 8.25 -35.30 12.52
C ASP A 129 8.75 -35.44 11.06
N ASN A 130 8.13 -36.27 10.23
CA ASN A 130 8.54 -36.55 8.83
C ASN A 130 7.50 -36.15 7.78
N LYS A 131 6.72 -35.14 8.04
CA LYS A 131 5.54 -34.70 7.25
C LYS A 131 5.84 -34.39 5.79
N ILE A 132 6.92 -33.69 5.49
CA ILE A 132 7.30 -33.37 4.12
C ILE A 132 7.73 -34.62 3.32
N GLN A 133 8.37 -35.58 3.95
CA GLN A 133 8.73 -36.85 3.29
C GLN A 133 7.50 -37.66 2.92
N LEU A 134 6.51 -37.70 3.79
CA LEU A 134 5.24 -38.34 3.53
C LEU A 134 4.51 -37.65 2.38
N TYR A 135 4.47 -36.34 2.38
CA TYR A 135 3.88 -35.49 1.32
C TYR A 135 4.52 -35.76 -0.05
N LEU A 136 5.84 -35.77 -0.14
CA LEU A 136 6.56 -36.08 -1.38
C LEU A 136 6.40 -37.55 -1.80
N HIS A 137 6.33 -38.48 -0.87
CA HIS A 137 6.12 -39.92 -1.16
C HIS A 137 4.71 -40.19 -1.69
N LEU A 138 3.73 -39.44 -1.18
CA LEU A 138 2.33 -39.50 -1.61
C LEU A 138 2.12 -38.90 -3.00
N ILE A 139 2.77 -37.78 -3.31
CA ILE A 139 2.77 -37.16 -4.65
C ILE A 139 3.21 -38.17 -5.72
N THR A 140 4.17 -39.03 -5.43
CA THR A 140 4.70 -39.98 -6.40
C THR A 140 3.83 -41.23 -6.61
N ASN A 141 2.86 -41.51 -5.73
CA ASN A 141 2.14 -42.79 -5.69
C ASN A 141 0.62 -42.72 -5.91
N ILE A 142 0.00 -41.53 -5.95
CA ILE A 142 -1.45 -41.41 -6.10
C ILE A 142 -1.83 -41.04 -7.53
N ALA A 143 -2.61 -41.91 -8.20
CA ALA A 143 -3.06 -41.67 -9.59
C ALA A 143 -3.91 -40.39 -9.76
N GLU A 144 -4.72 -40.06 -8.75
CA GLU A 144 -5.56 -38.84 -8.75
C GLU A 144 -4.74 -37.55 -8.76
N LEU A 145 -3.57 -37.53 -8.12
CA LEU A 145 -2.65 -36.40 -8.18
C LEU A 145 -2.07 -36.15 -9.57
N ARG A 146 -1.97 -37.20 -10.42
CA ARG A 146 -1.47 -37.03 -11.79
C ARG A 146 -2.45 -36.29 -12.70
N ASP A 147 -3.75 -36.53 -12.48
CA ASP A 147 -4.77 -36.02 -13.39
C ASP A 147 -5.40 -34.71 -12.90
N GLU A 148 -5.50 -34.52 -11.57
CA GLU A 148 -6.21 -33.40 -10.96
C GLU A 148 -5.31 -32.41 -10.20
N LEU A 149 -4.01 -32.69 -10.05
CA LEU A 149 -2.97 -31.85 -9.48
C LEU A 149 -3.16 -31.46 -7.99
N GLY A 150 -4.10 -32.11 -7.30
CA GLY A 150 -4.38 -31.89 -5.88
C GLY A 150 -5.39 -32.90 -5.34
N ILE A 151 -5.31 -33.19 -4.04
CA ILE A 151 -6.16 -34.20 -3.36
C ILE A 151 -7.51 -33.64 -2.90
N ASN A 152 -7.56 -32.32 -2.53
CA ASN A 152 -8.78 -31.68 -2.04
C ASN A 152 -9.35 -30.74 -3.11
N PRO A 153 -10.62 -30.87 -3.51
CA PRO A 153 -11.29 -29.95 -4.41
C PRO A 153 -11.28 -28.50 -3.91
N GLY A 154 -11.33 -28.29 -2.58
CA GLY A 154 -11.36 -26.99 -1.94
C GLY A 154 -12.71 -26.27 -2.07
N ARG A 155 -13.79 -27.02 -2.34
CA ARG A 155 -15.15 -26.48 -2.43
C ARG A 155 -15.67 -26.08 -1.06
N HIS A 156 -15.48 -26.89 -0.05
CA HIS A 156 -15.94 -26.60 1.31
C HIS A 156 -15.30 -25.33 1.86
N PHE A 157 -14.04 -25.05 1.51
CA PHE A 157 -13.40 -23.79 1.87
C PHE A 157 -14.04 -22.61 1.13
N GLU A 158 -14.22 -22.72 -0.19
CA GLU A 158 -14.80 -21.65 -1.00
C GLU A 158 -16.24 -21.34 -0.59
N GLU A 159 -17.08 -22.38 -0.37
CA GLU A 159 -18.46 -22.26 0.11
C GLU A 159 -18.51 -21.61 1.49
N TRP A 160 -17.69 -22.10 2.45
CA TRP A 160 -17.61 -21.51 3.78
C TRP A 160 -17.24 -20.02 3.71
N LEU A 161 -16.25 -19.66 2.88
CA LEU A 161 -15.83 -18.26 2.78
C LEU A 161 -16.93 -17.38 2.18
N ARG A 162 -17.62 -17.87 1.13
CA ARG A 162 -18.79 -17.18 0.55
C ARG A 162 -19.89 -16.95 1.58
N ASP A 163 -20.19 -17.97 2.38
CA ASP A 163 -21.27 -17.93 3.37
C ASP A 163 -21.02 -16.93 4.51
N ILE A 164 -19.77 -16.62 4.82
CA ILE A 164 -19.40 -15.71 5.91
C ILE A 164 -19.14 -14.26 5.47
N LEU A 165 -18.99 -14.00 4.17
CA LEU A 165 -18.84 -12.67 3.63
C LEU A 165 -20.16 -11.91 3.67
N LEU A 166 -20.08 -10.59 3.87
CA LEU A 166 -21.23 -9.66 3.82
C LEU A 166 -21.48 -9.16 2.39
N HIS A 167 -20.46 -9.18 1.53
CA HIS A 167 -20.54 -8.67 0.16
C HIS A 167 -20.28 -9.79 -0.84
N ASP A 168 -21.28 -10.10 -1.66
CA ASP A 168 -21.23 -11.18 -2.66
C ASP A 168 -20.46 -10.79 -3.93
N THR A 169 -20.13 -9.52 -4.11
CA THR A 169 -19.44 -9.02 -5.30
C THR A 169 -18.25 -8.15 -4.93
N TRP A 170 -17.26 -8.13 -5.82
CA TRP A 170 -16.13 -7.21 -5.67
C TRP A 170 -16.56 -5.75 -5.61
N GLN A 171 -17.55 -5.33 -6.43
CA GLN A 171 -18.04 -3.96 -6.40
C GLN A 171 -18.61 -3.59 -5.01
N GLY A 172 -19.43 -4.46 -4.42
CA GLY A 172 -19.97 -4.23 -3.08
C GLY A 172 -18.87 -4.11 -2.00
N LEU A 173 -17.85 -4.97 -2.07
CA LEU A 173 -16.70 -4.89 -1.16
C LEU A 173 -15.89 -3.60 -1.36
N ARG A 174 -15.69 -3.16 -2.61
CA ARG A 174 -15.02 -1.91 -2.95
C ARG A 174 -15.76 -0.69 -2.38
N ASP A 175 -17.08 -0.67 -2.55
CA ASP A 175 -17.92 0.40 -2.02
C ASP A 175 -17.81 0.48 -0.48
N ASN A 176 -17.76 -0.69 0.19
CA ASN A 176 -17.52 -0.75 1.64
C ASN A 176 -16.13 -0.24 2.04
N LEU A 177 -15.08 -0.58 1.32
CA LEU A 177 -13.72 -0.09 1.57
C LEU A 177 -13.62 1.43 1.38
N CYS A 178 -14.35 1.99 0.41
CA CYS A 178 -14.40 3.42 0.14
C CYS A 178 -15.34 4.18 1.09
N ASN A 179 -16.14 3.48 1.92
CA ASN A 179 -17.01 4.09 2.93
C ASN A 179 -16.19 4.53 4.15
N LEU A 180 -15.38 5.56 3.94
CA LEU A 180 -14.53 6.15 4.97
C LEU A 180 -15.32 7.12 5.85
N PRO A 181 -14.88 7.38 7.10
CA PRO A 181 -15.46 8.41 7.93
C PRO A 181 -15.37 9.80 7.27
N ASP A 182 -16.41 10.60 7.38
CA ASP A 182 -16.44 11.99 6.88
C ASP A 182 -15.44 12.91 7.61
N ASP A 183 -15.01 12.52 8.79
CA ASP A 183 -14.13 13.27 9.67
C ASP A 183 -12.64 12.88 9.54
N LEU A 184 -12.26 12.15 8.49
CA LEU A 184 -10.86 11.83 8.23
C LEU A 184 -10.04 13.08 7.91
N TYR A 185 -8.88 13.17 8.54
CA TYR A 185 -7.95 14.25 8.28
C TYR A 185 -6.49 13.80 8.25
N HIS A 186 -5.69 14.53 7.49
CA HIS A 186 -4.23 14.48 7.53
C HIS A 186 -3.72 15.43 8.61
N LEU A 187 -2.87 14.94 9.50
CA LEU A 187 -2.18 15.73 10.51
C LEU A 187 -0.76 16.04 10.03
N SER A 188 -0.47 17.32 9.74
CA SER A 188 0.86 17.74 9.29
C SER A 188 1.96 17.37 10.28
N ASN A 189 3.22 17.29 9.80
CA ASN A 189 4.40 16.99 10.65
C ASN A 189 4.58 17.97 11.82
N TYR A 190 4.04 19.18 11.70
CA TYR A 190 4.12 20.22 12.74
C TYR A 190 3.00 20.09 13.78
N GLY A 191 2.12 19.09 13.65
CA GLY A 191 1.07 18.79 14.65
C GLY A 191 -0.02 19.86 14.81
N LYS A 192 0.03 20.93 14.00
CA LYS A 192 -0.85 22.10 14.19
C LYS A 192 -1.98 22.19 13.17
N ARG A 193 -1.92 21.46 12.05
CA ARG A 193 -2.89 21.60 10.97
C ARG A 193 -3.57 20.28 10.63
N LYS A 194 -4.89 20.29 10.70
CA LYS A 194 -5.76 19.23 10.23
C LYS A 194 -6.24 19.58 8.82
N ARG A 195 -6.11 18.67 7.87
CA ARG A 195 -6.65 18.76 6.53
C ARG A 195 -7.55 17.58 6.26
N SER A 196 -8.81 17.81 5.93
CA SER A 196 -9.71 16.76 5.49
C SER A 196 -9.14 16.00 4.29
N VAL A 197 -9.30 14.70 4.26
CA VAL A 197 -8.88 13.81 3.17
C VAL A 197 -10.05 12.97 2.68
N THR A 198 -10.04 12.62 1.39
CA THR A 198 -11.12 11.85 0.77
C THR A 198 -10.68 10.42 0.45
N ALA A 199 -11.65 9.56 0.14
CA ALA A 199 -11.36 8.19 -0.27
C ALA A 199 -10.55 8.13 -1.58
N GLU A 200 -10.78 9.06 -2.52
CA GLU A 200 -10.05 9.16 -3.76
C GLU A 200 -8.57 9.51 -3.53
N GLU A 201 -8.28 10.39 -2.55
CA GLU A 201 -6.89 10.73 -2.19
C GLU A 201 -6.18 9.59 -1.47
N LEU A 202 -6.90 8.80 -0.69
CA LEU A 202 -6.33 7.74 0.13
C LEU A 202 -6.26 6.40 -0.60
N ASP A 203 -7.05 6.21 -1.67
CA ASP A 203 -7.12 4.99 -2.48
C ASP A 203 -7.15 3.71 -1.63
N PRO A 204 -8.19 3.53 -0.77
CA PRO A 204 -8.31 2.33 0.04
C PRO A 204 -8.54 1.12 -0.85
N ARG A 205 -7.75 0.07 -0.66
CA ARG A 205 -7.80 -1.10 -1.54
C ARG A 205 -7.46 -2.40 -0.82
N ILE A 206 -7.94 -3.50 -1.37
CA ILE A 206 -7.50 -4.84 -1.01
C ILE A 206 -6.58 -5.38 -2.12
N ALA A 207 -5.58 -6.18 -1.75
CA ALA A 207 -4.70 -6.86 -2.68
C ALA A 207 -4.46 -8.32 -2.24
N ILE A 208 -5.00 -9.26 -3.00
CA ILE A 208 -4.88 -10.70 -2.80
C ILE A 208 -3.93 -11.25 -3.85
N VAL A 209 -2.86 -11.90 -3.43
CA VAL A 209 -1.85 -12.44 -4.34
C VAL A 209 -2.11 -13.92 -4.61
N ALA A 210 -2.20 -14.28 -5.90
CA ALA A 210 -2.22 -15.65 -6.39
C ALA A 210 -1.09 -15.86 -7.41
N ALA A 211 -0.71 -17.11 -7.67
CA ALA A 211 0.28 -17.44 -8.69
C ALA A 211 -0.42 -18.03 -9.92
N ASP A 212 -0.46 -17.30 -11.01
CA ASP A 212 -0.81 -17.83 -12.34
C ASP A 212 0.42 -18.56 -12.89
N ILE A 213 0.36 -19.91 -12.89
CA ILE A 213 1.47 -20.74 -13.39
C ILE A 213 1.39 -20.98 -14.90
N THR A 214 0.32 -20.57 -15.57
CA THR A 214 0.15 -20.70 -17.01
C THR A 214 0.97 -19.65 -17.74
N THR A 215 0.89 -18.40 -17.30
CA THR A 215 1.65 -17.28 -17.86
C THR A 215 2.85 -16.88 -16.99
N GLN A 216 3.06 -17.54 -15.85
CA GLN A 216 4.10 -17.22 -14.86
C GLN A 216 3.97 -15.81 -14.29
N THR A 217 2.72 -15.37 -14.04
CA THR A 217 2.38 -14.03 -13.58
C THR A 217 1.99 -14.04 -12.10
N LYS A 218 2.57 -13.12 -11.30
CA LYS A 218 2.05 -12.78 -9.97
C LYS A 218 0.72 -12.05 -10.14
N ALA A 219 -0.39 -12.75 -9.97
CA ALA A 219 -1.72 -12.18 -10.07
C ALA A 219 -2.06 -11.43 -8.78
N GLU A 220 -2.44 -10.16 -8.90
CA GLU A 220 -2.87 -9.31 -7.79
C GLU A 220 -4.37 -8.98 -7.97
N PHE A 221 -5.20 -9.62 -7.16
CA PHE A 221 -6.65 -9.39 -7.20
C PHE A 221 -7.06 -8.29 -6.21
N PRO A 222 -8.03 -7.46 -6.56
CA PRO A 222 -8.79 -7.43 -7.82
C PRO A 222 -8.15 -6.56 -8.93
N ARG A 223 -7.02 -5.92 -8.68
CA ARG A 223 -6.36 -4.99 -9.64
C ARG A 223 -6.17 -5.60 -11.05
N MET A 224 -5.89 -6.90 -11.10
CA MET A 224 -5.66 -7.65 -12.34
C MET A 224 -6.85 -8.55 -12.72
N ALA A 225 -7.99 -8.43 -12.06
CA ALA A 225 -9.13 -9.32 -12.30
C ALA A 225 -9.69 -9.21 -13.72
N ASP A 226 -9.56 -8.03 -14.35
CA ASP A 226 -9.94 -7.78 -15.74
C ASP A 226 -9.11 -8.58 -16.77
N LEU A 227 -7.95 -9.11 -16.37
CA LEU A 227 -7.16 -10.01 -17.20
C LEU A 227 -7.77 -11.43 -17.28
N TYR A 228 -8.51 -11.83 -16.25
CA TYR A 228 -8.94 -13.20 -16.02
C TYR A 228 -10.46 -13.40 -16.08
N TYR A 229 -11.24 -12.35 -15.86
CA TYR A 229 -12.69 -12.40 -15.78
C TYR A 229 -13.34 -11.36 -16.68
N ALA A 230 -14.38 -11.75 -17.40
CA ALA A 230 -15.11 -10.83 -18.30
C ALA A 230 -15.85 -9.72 -17.51
N ASN A 231 -16.37 -10.05 -16.32
CA ASN A 231 -17.06 -9.13 -15.42
C ASN A 231 -16.37 -9.16 -14.05
N PRO A 232 -15.22 -8.51 -13.89
CA PRO A 232 -14.44 -8.58 -12.64
C PRO A 232 -15.19 -8.00 -11.44
N GLU A 233 -16.04 -6.99 -11.65
CA GLU A 233 -16.81 -6.32 -10.59
C GLU A 233 -17.92 -7.21 -9.99
N GLU A 234 -18.42 -8.17 -10.76
CA GLU A 234 -19.44 -9.13 -10.34
C GLU A 234 -18.86 -10.36 -9.65
N GLN A 235 -17.51 -10.54 -9.69
CA GLN A 235 -16.89 -11.70 -9.07
C GLN A 235 -17.04 -11.66 -7.56
N ASN A 236 -17.33 -12.82 -6.97
CA ASN A 236 -17.32 -12.95 -5.52
C ASN A 236 -15.88 -12.92 -5.01
N PRO A 237 -15.55 -12.09 -4.01
CA PRO A 237 -14.17 -11.95 -3.49
C PRO A 237 -13.57 -13.27 -2.98
N ALA A 238 -14.39 -14.25 -2.57
CA ALA A 238 -13.93 -15.57 -2.18
C ALA A 238 -13.20 -16.32 -3.31
N GLU A 239 -13.52 -16.03 -4.58
CA GLU A 239 -12.83 -16.59 -5.74
C GLU A 239 -11.34 -16.23 -5.76
N PHE A 240 -11.03 -14.99 -5.43
CA PHE A 240 -9.65 -14.49 -5.40
C PHE A 240 -8.85 -15.15 -4.27
N VAL A 241 -9.46 -15.28 -3.10
CA VAL A 241 -8.83 -15.97 -1.96
C VAL A 241 -8.70 -17.47 -2.25
N ARG A 242 -9.71 -18.10 -2.91
CA ARG A 242 -9.62 -19.52 -3.31
C ARG A 242 -8.46 -19.74 -4.29
N ALA A 243 -8.19 -18.81 -5.21
CA ALA A 243 -7.00 -18.86 -6.05
C ALA A 243 -5.71 -18.74 -5.20
N SER A 244 -5.67 -17.73 -4.31
CA SER A 244 -4.52 -17.42 -3.46
C SER A 244 -4.13 -18.54 -2.49
N MET A 245 -5.09 -19.36 -2.03
CA MET A 245 -4.85 -20.44 -1.06
C MET A 245 -4.81 -21.83 -1.71
N SER A 246 -4.71 -21.93 -3.03
CA SER A 246 -4.59 -23.19 -3.76
C SER A 246 -3.21 -23.85 -3.54
N ILE A 247 -2.93 -24.29 -2.31
CA ILE A 247 -1.66 -24.94 -1.93
C ILE A 247 -1.42 -26.14 -2.87
N PRO A 248 -0.32 -26.13 -3.65
CA PRO A 248 -0.04 -27.19 -4.61
C PRO A 248 -0.07 -28.57 -3.98
N PHE A 249 -0.66 -29.51 -4.70
CA PHE A 249 -0.85 -30.91 -4.32
C PHE A 249 -1.85 -31.15 -3.17
N PHE A 250 -2.03 -30.19 -2.27
CA PHE A 250 -3.04 -30.31 -1.20
C PHE A 250 -4.41 -29.91 -1.72
N PHE A 251 -4.55 -28.72 -2.32
CA PHE A 251 -5.77 -28.34 -3.01
C PHE A 251 -5.60 -28.46 -4.54
N LYS A 252 -6.68 -28.84 -5.22
CA LYS A 252 -6.74 -28.73 -6.68
C LYS A 252 -6.57 -27.25 -7.08
N PRO A 253 -5.76 -26.98 -8.11
CA PRO A 253 -5.60 -25.62 -8.60
C PRO A 253 -6.93 -24.96 -8.93
N LYS A 254 -7.08 -23.68 -8.64
CA LYS A 254 -8.21 -22.90 -9.16
C LYS A 254 -8.00 -22.64 -10.63
N ARG A 255 -9.02 -22.90 -11.45
CA ARG A 255 -8.98 -22.68 -12.90
C ARG A 255 -9.92 -21.56 -13.28
N ALA A 256 -9.48 -20.70 -14.20
CA ALA A 256 -10.31 -19.67 -14.80
C ALA A 256 -10.30 -19.85 -16.34
N SER A 257 -11.49 -20.00 -16.92
CA SER A 257 -11.64 -20.01 -18.37
C SER A 257 -11.61 -18.58 -18.89
N MET A 258 -10.75 -18.33 -19.86
CA MET A 258 -10.56 -17.03 -20.47
C MET A 258 -11.66 -16.78 -21.52
N ALA A 259 -12.84 -16.35 -21.06
CA ALA A 259 -13.95 -16.01 -21.92
C ALA A 259 -13.89 -14.54 -22.35
N TRP A 260 -13.23 -14.26 -23.46
CA TRP A 260 -13.21 -12.93 -24.04
C TRP A 260 -14.50 -12.66 -24.83
N ALA A 261 -15.06 -11.47 -24.70
CA ALA A 261 -16.07 -11.02 -25.64
C ALA A 261 -15.43 -10.92 -27.04
N SER A 262 -16.11 -11.49 -28.05
CA SER A 262 -15.66 -11.46 -29.44
C SER A 262 -15.37 -10.02 -29.89
N GLY A 263 -14.15 -9.77 -30.33
CA GLY A 263 -13.69 -8.45 -30.82
C GLY A 263 -12.87 -7.62 -29.80
N GLN A 264 -12.67 -8.09 -28.57
CA GLN A 264 -11.88 -7.38 -27.55
C GLN A 264 -10.43 -7.90 -27.44
N GLU A 265 -10.01 -8.86 -28.23
CA GLU A 265 -8.69 -9.52 -28.12
C GLU A 265 -7.51 -8.55 -28.10
N ASN A 266 -7.54 -7.49 -28.92
CA ASN A 266 -6.44 -6.53 -28.99
C ASN A 266 -6.34 -5.65 -27.71
N GLU A 267 -7.47 -5.29 -27.13
CA GLU A 267 -7.50 -4.51 -25.88
C GLU A 267 -7.01 -5.35 -24.70
N VAL A 268 -7.46 -6.59 -24.63
CA VAL A 268 -7.01 -7.55 -23.63
C VAL A 268 -5.51 -7.81 -23.74
N ARG A 269 -4.97 -8.06 -24.95
CA ARG A 269 -3.52 -8.21 -25.18
C ARG A 269 -2.74 -6.95 -24.77
N ARG A 270 -3.30 -5.77 -25.00
CA ARG A 270 -2.70 -4.51 -24.54
C ARG A 270 -2.66 -4.47 -23.01
N ARG A 271 -3.77 -4.80 -22.36
CA ARG A 271 -3.88 -4.82 -20.90
C ARG A 271 -2.93 -5.82 -20.25
N TRP A 272 -2.78 -7.03 -20.81
CA TRP A 272 -1.80 -8.02 -20.37
C TRP A 272 -0.36 -7.48 -20.42
N ARG A 273 0.00 -6.77 -21.48
CA ARG A 273 1.33 -6.14 -21.59
C ARG A 273 1.53 -5.03 -20.56
N GLU A 274 0.53 -4.19 -20.37
CA GLU A 274 0.62 -3.04 -19.47
C GLU A 274 0.70 -3.45 -17.99
N VAL A 275 -0.03 -4.47 -17.58
CA VAL A 275 -0.23 -4.82 -16.17
C VAL A 275 0.61 -6.02 -15.74
N ALA A 276 0.78 -7.00 -16.62
CA ALA A 276 1.46 -8.26 -16.36
C ALA A 276 2.82 -8.40 -17.07
N ASP A 277 3.19 -7.43 -17.92
CA ASP A 277 4.37 -7.49 -18.81
C ASP A 277 4.39 -8.77 -19.67
N TYR A 278 3.21 -9.30 -20.03
CA TYR A 278 3.06 -10.51 -20.80
C TYR A 278 2.67 -10.19 -22.26
N SER A 279 3.52 -10.65 -23.19
CA SER A 279 3.34 -10.43 -24.64
C SER A 279 3.10 -11.71 -25.41
N GLY A 280 2.94 -12.84 -24.74
CA GLY A 280 2.71 -14.15 -25.36
C GLY A 280 1.30 -14.35 -25.92
N GLU A 281 1.02 -15.55 -26.37
CA GLU A 281 -0.33 -15.96 -26.75
C GLU A 281 -1.21 -16.04 -25.51
N LEU A 282 -2.46 -15.56 -25.63
CA LEU A 282 -3.41 -15.65 -24.53
C LEU A 282 -3.92 -17.11 -24.45
N PRO A 283 -3.81 -17.74 -23.26
CA PRO A 283 -4.26 -19.11 -23.06
C PRO A 283 -5.80 -19.18 -23.02
N GLU A 284 -6.37 -20.35 -23.32
CA GLU A 284 -7.82 -20.59 -23.17
C GLU A 284 -8.22 -20.78 -21.69
N GLU A 285 -7.31 -21.27 -20.87
CA GLU A 285 -7.49 -21.52 -19.44
C GLU A 285 -6.26 -21.10 -18.65
N ILE A 286 -6.49 -20.47 -17.51
CA ILE A 286 -5.47 -20.14 -16.51
C ILE A 286 -5.55 -21.09 -15.32
N VAL A 287 -4.39 -21.47 -14.81
CA VAL A 287 -4.24 -22.32 -13.64
C VAL A 287 -3.59 -21.53 -12.52
N PHE A 288 -4.36 -21.28 -11.45
CA PHE A 288 -3.86 -20.60 -10.26
C PHE A 288 -3.45 -21.61 -9.18
N VAL A 289 -2.33 -21.33 -8.56
CA VAL A 289 -1.88 -21.98 -7.33
C VAL A 289 -1.63 -20.93 -6.24
N ASP A 290 -1.32 -21.39 -5.03
CA ASP A 290 -1.05 -20.53 -3.88
C ASP A 290 -0.04 -19.42 -4.23
N GLY A 291 -0.42 -18.19 -3.90
CA GLY A 291 0.37 -17.01 -4.20
C GLY A 291 1.77 -17.04 -3.59
N GLY A 292 1.94 -17.80 -2.51
CA GLY A 292 3.24 -18.00 -1.87
C GLY A 292 4.31 -18.62 -2.77
N ILE A 293 3.94 -19.23 -3.89
CA ILE A 293 4.90 -19.71 -4.89
C ILE A 293 5.67 -18.55 -5.54
N MET A 294 5.03 -17.39 -5.73
CA MET A 294 5.64 -16.22 -6.38
C MET A 294 5.97 -15.07 -5.42
N SER A 295 5.17 -14.88 -4.37
CA SER A 295 5.38 -13.88 -3.31
C SER A 295 4.59 -14.27 -2.08
N ASN A 296 5.27 -14.78 -1.06
CA ASN A 296 4.61 -15.20 0.17
C ASN A 296 4.31 -14.05 1.12
N PHE A 297 5.14 -13.02 1.07
CA PHE A 297 5.02 -11.81 1.87
C PHE A 297 5.10 -10.58 0.96
N PRO A 298 4.03 -10.23 0.27
CA PRO A 298 4.02 -9.19 -0.78
C PRO A 298 4.03 -7.78 -0.19
N ILE A 299 5.07 -7.44 0.57
CA ILE A 299 5.21 -6.16 1.28
C ILE A 299 5.26 -4.96 0.31
N ASP A 300 5.54 -5.21 -0.97
CA ASP A 300 5.60 -4.23 -2.06
C ASP A 300 4.23 -3.76 -2.56
N LEU A 301 3.12 -4.42 -2.17
CA LEU A 301 1.77 -4.17 -2.72
C LEU A 301 1.30 -2.71 -2.67
N PHE A 302 1.68 -1.99 -1.62
CA PHE A 302 1.28 -0.61 -1.39
C PHE A 302 2.49 0.34 -1.39
N HIS A 303 3.61 -0.11 -1.98
CA HIS A 303 4.78 0.72 -2.12
C HIS A 303 4.58 1.75 -3.22
N GLU A 304 4.82 3.01 -2.88
CA GLU A 304 4.88 4.10 -3.84
C GLU A 304 6.33 4.57 -3.92
N ALA A 305 6.92 4.41 -5.12
CA ALA A 305 8.31 4.79 -5.32
C ALA A 305 8.48 6.31 -5.23
N ASP A 306 9.56 6.73 -4.55
CA ASP A 306 9.98 8.13 -4.48
C ASP A 306 8.99 9.10 -3.80
N VAL A 307 8.08 8.58 -2.96
CA VAL A 307 7.10 9.35 -2.19
C VAL A 307 7.32 9.17 -0.69
N ILE A 308 7.16 10.24 0.08
CA ILE A 308 7.05 10.14 1.55
C ILE A 308 5.60 9.77 1.86
N PRO A 309 5.33 8.57 2.38
CA PRO A 309 3.96 8.13 2.56
C PRO A 309 3.26 8.90 3.69
N LEU A 310 1.96 9.12 3.54
CA LEU A 310 1.09 9.68 4.59
C LEU A 310 0.75 8.65 5.67
N ARG A 311 0.91 7.37 5.35
CA ARG A 311 0.63 6.22 6.21
C ARG A 311 1.64 5.10 5.96
N PRO A 312 2.04 4.34 6.98
CA PRO A 312 2.93 3.20 6.78
C PRO A 312 2.19 2.02 6.14
N THR A 313 2.96 1.16 5.47
CA THR A 313 2.55 -0.21 5.15
C THR A 313 3.18 -1.15 6.15
N ILE A 314 2.42 -1.53 7.17
CA ILE A 314 2.87 -2.49 8.18
C ILE A 314 2.88 -3.88 7.56
N GLY A 315 3.96 -4.60 7.73
CA GLY A 315 4.10 -5.98 7.30
C GLY A 315 4.15 -6.93 8.49
N VAL A 316 3.42 -8.04 8.44
CA VAL A 316 3.49 -9.08 9.46
C VAL A 316 3.83 -10.43 8.84
N LYS A 317 4.88 -11.05 9.35
CA LYS A 317 5.41 -12.35 8.91
C LYS A 317 5.16 -13.44 9.95
N LEU A 318 4.97 -14.66 9.47
CA LEU A 318 4.82 -15.87 10.28
C LEU A 318 6.17 -16.60 10.33
N GLY A 319 6.85 -16.55 11.47
CA GLY A 319 8.16 -17.15 11.69
C GLY A 319 9.24 -16.15 12.04
N VAL A 320 10.45 -16.64 12.21
CA VAL A 320 11.63 -15.83 12.52
C VAL A 320 12.40 -15.48 11.24
N ASP A 321 13.08 -14.35 11.25
CA ASP A 321 13.97 -13.96 10.17
C ASP A 321 15.13 -14.98 10.00
N ARG A 322 15.86 -14.86 8.89
CA ARG A 322 17.04 -15.68 8.53
C ARG A 322 18.19 -15.55 9.55
N SER A 323 17.91 -15.77 10.83
CA SER A 323 18.87 -15.63 11.91
C SER A 323 19.84 -16.81 12.01
N CYS A 324 19.46 -17.99 11.48
CA CYS A 324 20.26 -19.21 11.54
C CYS A 324 20.32 -19.93 10.19
N PRO A 325 21.49 -20.52 9.84
CA PRO A 325 21.59 -21.38 8.67
C PRO A 325 20.77 -22.65 8.90
N ARG A 326 20.03 -23.09 7.88
CA ARG A 326 19.28 -24.34 7.91
C ARG A 326 20.20 -25.50 7.53
N GLU A 327 20.13 -26.60 8.28
CA GLU A 327 20.87 -27.82 7.95
C GLU A 327 20.12 -28.57 6.83
N ILE A 328 20.90 -29.05 5.85
CA ILE A 328 20.40 -29.89 4.74
C ILE A 328 20.96 -31.29 4.95
N ARG A 329 20.17 -32.19 5.53
CA ARG A 329 20.58 -33.54 5.92
C ARG A 329 20.14 -34.62 4.92
N ASN A 330 19.10 -34.34 4.13
CA ASN A 330 18.47 -35.29 3.23
C ASN A 330 17.83 -34.57 2.03
N LEU A 331 17.29 -35.34 1.08
CA LEU A 331 16.65 -34.80 -0.13
C LEU A 331 15.45 -33.93 0.20
N THR A 332 14.72 -34.24 1.26
CA THR A 332 13.54 -33.48 1.68
C THR A 332 13.93 -32.09 2.18
N ASP A 333 14.96 -32.02 3.06
CA ASP A 333 15.49 -30.73 3.52
C ASP A 333 15.97 -29.90 2.33
N PHE A 334 16.63 -30.55 1.36
CA PHE A 334 17.11 -29.89 0.14
C PHE A 334 15.94 -29.29 -0.66
N MET A 335 14.90 -30.08 -0.94
CA MET A 335 13.74 -29.63 -1.71
C MET A 335 12.96 -28.53 -0.98
N ALA A 336 12.74 -28.67 0.33
CA ALA A 336 12.06 -27.70 1.15
C ALA A 336 12.83 -26.36 1.22
N ASN A 337 14.13 -26.41 1.46
CA ASN A 337 14.96 -25.20 1.51
C ASN A 337 15.06 -24.51 0.13
N MET A 338 15.07 -25.30 -0.95
CA MET A 338 15.05 -24.77 -2.30
C MET A 338 13.71 -24.05 -2.59
N ALA A 339 12.58 -24.67 -2.25
CA ALA A 339 11.26 -24.09 -2.41
C ALA A 339 11.09 -22.80 -1.57
N ASP A 340 11.51 -22.82 -0.31
CA ASP A 340 11.50 -21.66 0.57
C ASP A 340 12.42 -20.53 0.05
N GLY A 341 13.56 -20.90 -0.52
CA GLY A 341 14.47 -19.93 -1.13
C GLY A 341 13.86 -19.19 -2.31
N VAL A 342 13.20 -19.91 -3.20
CA VAL A 342 12.49 -19.33 -4.36
C VAL A 342 11.31 -18.48 -3.90
N ARG A 343 10.48 -19.01 -3.00
CA ARG A 343 9.29 -18.37 -2.45
C ARG A 343 9.56 -17.00 -1.81
N ASN A 344 10.68 -16.88 -1.11
CA ASN A 344 11.04 -15.67 -0.39
C ASN A 344 12.00 -14.73 -1.15
N LEU A 345 12.49 -15.14 -2.32
CA LEU A 345 13.53 -14.40 -3.04
C LEU A 345 13.12 -12.95 -3.35
N ARG A 346 11.93 -12.78 -3.90
CA ARG A 346 11.39 -11.48 -4.29
C ARG A 346 11.19 -10.55 -3.09
N ASP A 347 10.60 -11.08 -2.02
CA ASP A 347 10.28 -10.33 -0.82
C ASP A 347 11.57 -9.85 -0.13
N PHE A 348 12.59 -10.70 -0.08
CA PHE A 348 13.90 -10.33 0.44
C PHE A 348 14.63 -9.34 -0.44
N GLU A 349 14.52 -9.46 -1.75
CA GLU A 349 15.14 -8.54 -2.69
C GLU A 349 14.53 -7.14 -2.56
N PHE A 350 13.22 -7.06 -2.41
CA PHE A 350 12.53 -5.80 -2.14
C PHE A 350 13.03 -5.15 -0.83
N ILE A 351 13.02 -5.87 0.29
CA ILE A 351 13.47 -5.34 1.59
C ILE A 351 14.96 -4.97 1.55
N ARG A 352 15.78 -5.70 0.80
CA ARG A 352 17.21 -5.35 0.62
C ARG A 352 17.37 -4.02 -0.13
N ASN A 353 16.54 -3.79 -1.14
CA ASN A 353 16.56 -2.56 -1.94
C ASN A 353 15.88 -1.38 -1.23
N HIS A 354 15.01 -1.67 -0.27
CA HIS A 354 14.25 -0.73 0.55
C HIS A 354 14.46 -1.02 2.04
N PRO A 355 15.66 -0.75 2.58
CA PRO A 355 16.02 -1.15 3.95
C PRO A 355 15.16 -0.49 5.03
N GLU A 356 14.50 0.62 4.73
CA GLU A 356 13.51 1.27 5.59
C GLU A 356 12.31 0.38 5.93
N TYR A 357 11.97 -0.58 5.07
CA TYR A 357 10.88 -1.53 5.33
C TYR A 357 11.17 -2.51 6.47
N LYS A 358 12.45 -2.66 6.90
CA LYS A 358 12.79 -3.48 8.07
C LYS A 358 12.10 -2.99 9.34
N ASP A 359 11.91 -1.68 9.48
CA ASP A 359 11.24 -1.11 10.63
C ASP A 359 9.71 -1.34 10.60
N LEU A 360 9.14 -1.55 9.42
CA LEU A 360 7.72 -1.81 9.21
C LEU A 360 7.34 -3.28 9.35
N VAL A 361 8.31 -4.20 9.26
CA VAL A 361 8.05 -5.64 9.31
C VAL A 361 8.16 -6.15 10.74
N GLU A 362 7.14 -6.89 11.17
CA GLU A 362 7.13 -7.59 12.45
C GLU A 362 6.99 -9.10 12.22
N TYR A 363 7.57 -9.89 13.11
CA TYR A 363 7.63 -11.34 13.05
C TYR A 363 6.82 -11.96 14.20
N ILE A 364 5.90 -12.87 13.86
CA ILE A 364 5.18 -13.65 14.87
C ILE A 364 5.94 -14.95 15.11
N ASP A 365 6.31 -15.21 16.35
CA ASP A 365 6.92 -16.47 16.75
C ASP A 365 5.91 -17.61 16.64
N ILE A 366 6.18 -18.53 15.73
CA ILE A 366 5.36 -19.71 15.45
C ILE A 366 6.13 -21.01 15.73
N GLU A 367 7.21 -20.93 16.52
CA GLU A 367 8.00 -22.13 16.85
C GLU A 367 7.12 -23.20 17.51
N GLY A 368 7.24 -24.43 17.04
CA GLY A 368 6.43 -25.57 17.51
C GLY A 368 5.09 -25.75 16.84
N PHE A 369 4.69 -24.86 15.92
CA PHE A 369 3.45 -25.01 15.14
C PHE A 369 3.74 -25.41 13.69
N ASN A 370 2.83 -26.19 13.13
CA ASN A 370 2.92 -26.62 11.74
C ASN A 370 1.80 -25.99 10.90
N TRP A 371 2.16 -25.27 9.85
CA TRP A 371 1.26 -24.50 8.99
C TRP A 371 0.23 -25.33 8.20
N ILE A 372 0.42 -26.66 8.06
CA ILE A 372 -0.49 -27.60 7.38
C ILE A 372 -1.21 -28.55 8.34
N ASP A 373 -1.13 -28.31 9.64
CA ASP A 373 -1.82 -29.13 10.64
C ASP A 373 -3.28 -28.67 10.81
N PHE A 374 -4.16 -29.16 9.94
CA PHE A 374 -5.58 -28.81 9.98
C PHE A 374 -6.32 -29.37 11.22
N ASN A 375 -5.71 -30.26 11.99
CA ASN A 375 -6.27 -30.79 13.24
C ASN A 375 -5.83 -30.00 14.49
N ILE A 376 -5.56 -28.73 14.33
CA ILE A 376 -5.11 -27.85 15.41
C ILE A 376 -6.15 -27.78 16.56
N SER A 377 -5.69 -27.97 17.79
CA SER A 377 -6.53 -27.89 18.99
C SER A 377 -6.92 -26.43 19.33
N GLU A 378 -8.00 -26.27 20.10
CA GLU A 378 -8.44 -24.96 20.59
C GLU A 378 -7.39 -24.27 21.47
N GLU A 379 -6.60 -25.05 22.23
CA GLU A 379 -5.51 -24.50 23.05
C GLU A 379 -4.37 -23.95 22.17
N GLU A 380 -4.04 -24.63 21.08
CA GLU A 380 -3.04 -24.18 20.12
C GLU A 380 -3.50 -22.94 19.34
N LYS A 381 -4.79 -22.87 18.94
CA LYS A 381 -5.39 -21.68 18.37
C LYS A 381 -5.23 -20.46 19.30
N LEU A 382 -5.49 -20.65 20.60
CA LEU A 382 -5.34 -19.61 21.61
C LEU A 382 -3.87 -19.16 21.76
N LYS A 383 -2.93 -20.13 21.77
CA LYS A 383 -1.50 -19.83 21.82
C LYS A 383 -1.05 -19.02 20.60
N LEU A 384 -1.46 -19.40 19.38
CA LEU A 384 -1.16 -18.67 18.15
C LEU A 384 -1.72 -17.25 18.18
N PHE A 385 -2.97 -17.07 18.60
CA PHE A 385 -3.56 -15.74 18.76
C PHE A 385 -2.74 -14.86 19.73
N ARG A 386 -2.34 -15.43 20.88
CA ARG A 386 -1.51 -14.72 21.86
C ARG A 386 -0.12 -14.38 21.31
N GLN A 387 0.49 -15.24 20.48
CA GLN A 387 1.77 -14.91 19.82
C GLN A 387 1.62 -13.74 18.86
N GLY A 388 0.55 -13.69 18.08
CA GLY A 388 0.23 -12.51 17.26
C GLY A 388 0.06 -11.24 18.08
N ALA A 389 -0.65 -11.31 19.21
CA ALA A 389 -0.83 -10.20 20.13
C ALA A 389 0.50 -9.70 20.72
N LYS A 390 1.41 -10.60 21.08
CA LYS A 390 2.77 -10.22 21.56
C LYS A 390 3.58 -9.51 20.48
N ALA A 391 3.53 -10.01 19.25
CA ALA A 391 4.21 -9.39 18.12
C ALA A 391 3.67 -7.97 17.86
N ALA A 392 2.35 -7.76 17.89
CA ALA A 392 1.77 -6.44 17.77
C ALA A 392 2.21 -5.50 18.90
N SER A 393 2.26 -5.99 20.14
CA SER A 393 2.78 -5.22 21.29
C SER A 393 4.25 -4.82 21.08
N HIS A 394 5.08 -5.74 20.60
CA HIS A 394 6.48 -5.45 20.30
C HIS A 394 6.61 -4.39 19.21
N PHE A 395 5.85 -4.52 18.12
CA PHE A 395 5.82 -3.53 17.03
C PHE A 395 5.43 -2.13 17.56
N LEU A 396 4.32 -2.00 18.28
CA LEU A 396 3.81 -0.74 18.80
C LEU A 396 4.79 -0.04 19.77
N LYS A 397 5.59 -0.79 20.50
CA LYS A 397 6.61 -0.25 21.40
C LYS A 397 7.87 0.20 20.68
N ARG A 398 8.24 -0.47 19.60
CA ARG A 398 9.47 -0.27 18.84
C ARG A 398 9.33 0.82 17.78
N PHE A 399 8.24 0.80 17.02
CA PHE A 399 8.08 1.62 15.83
C PHE A 399 7.88 3.10 16.15
N ASN A 400 8.54 3.97 15.37
CA ASN A 400 8.41 5.42 15.45
C ASN A 400 8.17 5.99 14.04
N TRP A 401 6.99 6.53 13.82
CA TRP A 401 6.57 7.06 12.53
C TRP A 401 7.42 8.24 12.03
N SER A 402 7.83 9.13 12.95
CA SER A 402 8.66 10.29 12.60
C SER A 402 10.05 9.84 12.13
N ASP A 403 10.70 8.97 12.91
CA ASP A 403 12.05 8.46 12.59
C ASP A 403 12.03 7.67 11.27
N TYR A 404 10.95 6.91 11.02
CA TYR A 404 10.75 6.19 9.77
C TYR A 404 10.67 7.14 8.57
N LYS A 405 9.86 8.22 8.65
CA LYS A 405 9.78 9.22 7.57
C LYS A 405 11.11 9.93 7.34
N ASP A 406 11.85 10.24 8.38
CA ASP A 406 13.19 10.84 8.26
C ASP A 406 14.18 9.88 7.59
N THR A 407 14.07 8.58 7.85
CA THR A 407 14.84 7.55 7.15
C THR A 407 14.48 7.48 5.67
N ILE A 408 13.19 7.51 5.30
CA ILE A 408 12.77 7.58 3.90
C ILE A 408 13.33 8.83 3.22
N LYS A 409 13.15 10.01 3.82
CA LYS A 409 13.72 11.26 3.29
C LYS A 409 15.21 11.11 3.01
N SER A 410 15.96 10.58 3.97
CA SER A 410 17.40 10.37 3.84
C SER A 410 17.74 9.37 2.73
N ASN A 411 16.99 8.28 2.60
CA ASN A 411 17.20 7.27 1.56
C ASN A 411 16.85 7.80 0.17
N LEU A 412 15.76 8.55 0.04
CA LEU A 412 15.40 9.22 -1.21
C LEU A 412 16.52 10.19 -1.65
N LEU A 413 17.05 10.98 -0.73
CA LEU A 413 18.16 11.88 -1.00
C LEU A 413 19.44 11.13 -1.40
N ARG A 414 19.74 9.97 -0.81
CA ARG A 414 20.92 9.14 -1.14
C ARG A 414 20.84 8.48 -2.51
N ARG A 415 19.64 8.19 -3.02
CA ARG A 415 19.43 7.63 -4.38
C ARG A 415 19.74 8.63 -5.47
N ILE A 416 19.86 9.90 -5.14
CA ILE A 416 20.22 10.99 -6.02
C ILE A 416 21.73 10.97 -6.25
N LYS A 417 22.19 11.07 -7.52
CA LYS A 417 23.60 10.87 -7.97
C LYS A 417 24.66 11.77 -7.31
N PRO A 418 25.99 11.47 -7.46
CA PRO A 418 27.09 11.96 -6.62
C PRO A 418 27.21 13.48 -6.39
N VAL A 419 26.67 14.33 -7.26
CA VAL A 419 26.61 15.79 -7.05
C VAL A 419 25.76 16.15 -5.83
N MET A 420 24.97 15.21 -5.30
CA MET A 420 24.01 15.43 -4.22
C MET A 420 24.32 14.68 -2.93
N TRP A 421 25.48 14.03 -2.83
CA TRP A 421 25.97 13.49 -1.56
C TRP A 421 26.13 14.59 -0.51
N GLU A 422 26.47 15.80 -0.97
CA GLU A 422 26.55 16.99 -0.12
C GLU A 422 25.15 17.40 0.42
N LEU A 423 24.08 17.18 -0.36
CA LEU A 423 22.71 17.46 0.09
C LEU A 423 22.20 16.48 1.15
N SER A 424 22.72 15.24 1.20
CA SER A 424 22.28 14.25 2.20
C SER A 424 22.71 14.62 3.63
N ASP A 425 23.79 15.42 3.75
CA ASP A 425 24.30 15.91 5.03
C ASP A 425 23.72 17.29 5.41
N LEU A 426 22.94 17.92 4.50
CA LEU A 426 22.33 19.21 4.76
C LEU A 426 21.21 19.11 5.81
N ARG A 427 21.42 19.80 6.91
CA ARG A 427 20.51 19.76 8.08
C ARG A 427 19.40 20.79 8.01
N ASP A 428 19.58 21.84 7.22
CA ASP A 428 18.64 22.94 7.09
C ASP A 428 18.49 23.45 5.64
N LEU A 429 17.62 24.46 5.45
CA LEU A 429 17.36 25.06 4.16
C LEU A 429 18.56 25.87 3.67
N SER A 430 19.30 26.52 4.57
CA SER A 430 20.48 27.34 4.24
C SER A 430 21.52 26.50 3.51
N ASP A 431 21.88 25.34 4.06
CA ASP A 431 22.82 24.41 3.43
C ASP A 431 22.34 23.97 2.03
N THR A 432 21.01 23.74 1.89
CA THR A 432 20.42 23.37 0.59
C THR A 432 20.56 24.48 -0.45
N LEU A 433 20.31 25.72 -0.05
CA LEU A 433 20.42 26.90 -0.91
C LEU A 433 21.86 27.21 -1.30
N GLU A 434 22.82 26.96 -0.41
CA GLU A 434 24.25 27.07 -0.68
C GLU A 434 24.67 26.14 -1.81
N VAL A 435 24.33 24.84 -1.70
CA VAL A 435 24.66 23.86 -2.75
C VAL A 435 24.01 24.17 -4.09
N LEU A 436 22.81 24.74 -4.07
CA LEU A 436 22.13 25.20 -5.29
C LEU A 436 22.67 26.54 -5.83
N GLY A 437 23.62 27.17 -5.12
CA GLY A 437 24.20 28.46 -5.48
C GLY A 437 23.20 29.61 -5.37
N ILE A 438 22.27 29.54 -4.41
CA ILE A 438 21.21 30.55 -4.18
C ILE A 438 21.55 31.46 -3.00
N HIS A 439 22.48 31.09 -2.14
CA HIS A 439 22.78 31.75 -0.86
C HIS A 439 23.42 33.17 -1.01
N ASP A 440 23.97 33.48 -2.18
CA ASP A 440 24.55 34.83 -2.42
C ASP A 440 23.52 35.87 -2.91
N ASP A 441 22.23 35.50 -2.96
CA ASP A 441 21.17 36.40 -3.41
C ASP A 441 20.37 36.92 -2.22
N ALA A 442 20.75 38.11 -1.75
CA ALA A 442 20.13 38.75 -0.59
C ALA A 442 18.63 39.02 -0.77
N GLU A 443 18.16 39.25 -2.01
CA GLU A 443 16.72 39.41 -2.29
C GLU A 443 15.97 38.09 -2.12
N LEU A 444 16.57 37.02 -2.58
CA LEU A 444 15.98 35.68 -2.47
C LEU A 444 15.97 35.18 -1.02
N GLU A 445 17.03 35.45 -0.25
CA GLU A 445 17.09 35.16 1.19
C GLU A 445 16.02 35.95 1.97
N GLU A 446 15.80 37.21 1.67
CA GLU A 446 14.73 38.00 2.29
C GLU A 446 13.35 37.37 2.00
N ARG A 447 13.11 36.97 0.77
CA ARG A 447 11.86 36.28 0.37
C ARG A 447 11.65 34.96 1.10
N ILE A 448 12.69 34.15 1.25
CA ILE A 448 12.66 32.89 2.01
C ILE A 448 12.32 33.15 3.47
N ASN A 449 12.99 34.10 4.10
CA ASN A 449 12.72 34.47 5.49
C ASN A 449 11.27 34.92 5.69
N ARG A 450 10.71 35.68 4.74
CA ARG A 450 9.29 36.08 4.75
C ARG A 450 8.35 34.89 4.61
N ILE A 451 8.67 33.89 3.77
CA ILE A 451 7.88 32.66 3.60
C ILE A 451 7.90 31.85 4.91
N GLN A 452 9.08 31.69 5.52
CA GLN A 452 9.25 30.91 6.76
C GLN A 452 8.67 31.60 8.00
N ALA A 453 8.52 32.91 8.00
CA ALA A 453 7.94 33.67 9.11
C ALA A 453 6.42 33.49 9.27
N ARG A 454 5.75 32.90 8.28
CA ARG A 454 4.32 32.61 8.38
C ARG A 454 4.07 31.48 9.39
N GLU A 455 3.04 31.62 10.24
CA GLU A 455 2.69 30.56 11.22
C GLU A 455 2.20 29.28 10.55
N GLU A 456 1.42 29.40 9.47
CA GLU A 456 0.84 28.28 8.75
C GLU A 456 1.62 28.00 7.46
N PRO A 457 1.86 26.72 7.10
CA PRO A 457 2.53 26.38 5.87
C PRO A 457 1.70 26.78 4.64
N TYR A 458 2.38 27.06 3.53
CA TYR A 458 1.72 27.30 2.25
C TYR A 458 1.23 25.98 1.65
N ASN A 459 0.06 26.00 1.04
CA ASN A 459 -0.47 24.85 0.33
C ASN A 459 -0.07 24.92 -1.14
N VAL A 460 0.70 23.96 -1.57
CA VAL A 460 1.12 23.79 -2.96
C VAL A 460 0.32 22.66 -3.59
N LEU A 461 -0.36 22.89 -4.70
CA LEU A 461 -0.99 21.86 -5.51
C LEU A 461 -0.06 21.49 -6.65
N TRP A 462 0.42 20.26 -6.69
CA TRP A 462 1.27 19.76 -7.75
C TRP A 462 0.53 18.74 -8.61
N ILE A 463 0.43 18.99 -9.92
CA ILE A 463 -0.33 18.19 -10.88
C ILE A 463 0.64 17.55 -11.86
N ASP A 464 0.84 16.22 -11.74
CA ASP A 464 1.70 15.43 -12.62
C ASP A 464 1.29 13.96 -12.61
N ASP A 465 1.13 13.34 -13.77
CA ASP A 465 0.76 11.93 -13.93
C ASP A 465 1.92 10.95 -13.67
N ALA A 466 3.15 11.43 -13.74
CA ALA A 466 4.38 10.64 -13.58
C ALA A 466 5.13 10.93 -12.27
N PHE A 467 4.47 11.41 -11.25
CA PHE A 467 5.01 11.97 -10.02
C PHE A 467 6.29 11.29 -9.50
N THR A 468 7.47 11.87 -9.78
CA THR A 468 8.79 11.33 -9.42
C THR A 468 9.75 12.43 -8.92
N TYR A 469 9.28 13.28 -8.00
CA TYR A 469 9.99 14.50 -7.59
C TYR A 469 10.35 14.53 -6.10
N ALA A 470 11.05 13.50 -5.62
CA ALA A 470 11.42 13.40 -4.21
C ALA A 470 12.23 14.59 -3.71
N LEU A 471 13.22 15.03 -4.50
CA LEU A 471 14.07 16.16 -4.09
C LEU A 471 13.36 17.52 -4.15
N PRO A 472 12.64 17.88 -5.23
CA PRO A 472 11.84 19.09 -5.22
C PRO A 472 10.85 19.14 -4.06
N LEU A 473 10.21 18.02 -3.71
CA LEU A 473 9.32 17.92 -2.54
C LEU A 473 10.05 18.14 -1.22
N ALA A 474 11.25 17.59 -1.06
CA ALA A 474 12.05 17.81 0.15
C ALA A 474 12.46 19.28 0.31
N ILE A 475 12.73 20.00 -0.79
CA ILE A 475 13.01 21.42 -0.78
C ILE A 475 11.75 22.24 -0.46
N LEU A 476 10.61 21.89 -1.05
CA LEU A 476 9.33 22.51 -0.73
C LEU A 476 8.99 22.36 0.76
N ASP A 477 9.16 21.18 1.33
CA ASP A 477 8.95 20.92 2.77
C ASP A 477 9.80 21.87 3.65
N ARG A 478 11.04 22.17 3.25
CA ARG A 478 11.92 23.12 3.93
C ARG A 478 11.52 24.59 3.74
N LEU A 479 10.83 24.91 2.66
CA LEU A 479 10.23 26.22 2.42
C LEU A 479 8.90 26.41 3.17
N HIS A 480 8.64 25.64 4.20
CA HIS A 480 7.41 25.71 4.99
C HIS A 480 6.14 25.56 4.14
N THR A 481 6.14 24.54 3.26
CA THR A 481 5.01 24.25 2.39
C THR A 481 4.39 22.89 2.69
N PHE A 482 3.12 22.77 2.36
CA PHE A 482 2.39 21.49 2.32
C PHE A 482 2.02 21.21 0.87
N CYS A 483 2.52 20.11 0.30
CA CYS A 483 2.29 19.77 -1.10
C CYS A 483 1.18 18.74 -1.25
N TYR A 484 0.17 19.07 -2.06
CA TYR A 484 -0.88 18.17 -2.55
C TYR A 484 -0.46 17.69 -3.92
N SER A 485 -0.27 16.39 -4.11
CA SER A 485 -0.01 15.82 -5.42
C SER A 485 -1.27 15.18 -5.99
N VAL A 486 -1.61 15.51 -7.22
CA VAL A 486 -2.70 14.93 -7.98
C VAL A 486 -2.21 14.57 -9.38
N ARG A 487 -2.87 13.61 -10.02
CA ARG A 487 -2.43 13.11 -11.34
C ARG A 487 -3.18 13.77 -12.49
N THR A 488 -4.39 14.27 -12.25
CA THR A 488 -5.30 14.74 -13.28
C THR A 488 -5.77 16.16 -13.04
N SER A 489 -6.21 16.83 -14.10
CA SER A 489 -6.86 18.14 -14.00
C SER A 489 -8.18 18.08 -13.27
N ASP A 490 -8.91 16.95 -13.40
CA ASP A 490 -10.19 16.77 -12.74
C ASP A 490 -10.01 16.64 -11.23
N GLU A 491 -9.03 15.87 -10.75
CA GLU A 491 -8.64 15.80 -9.34
C GLU A 491 -8.22 17.16 -8.80
N ALA A 492 -7.40 17.89 -9.57
CA ALA A 492 -6.98 19.25 -9.22
C ALA A 492 -8.18 20.19 -9.09
N MET A 493 -9.13 20.10 -10.02
CA MET A 493 -10.34 20.92 -10.01
C MET A 493 -11.22 20.62 -8.80
N GLN A 494 -11.42 19.35 -8.47
CA GLN A 494 -12.18 18.95 -7.28
C GLN A 494 -11.51 19.48 -6.00
N LEU A 495 -10.19 19.37 -5.90
CA LEU A 495 -9.45 19.90 -4.76
C LEU A 495 -9.59 21.42 -4.65
N LEU A 496 -9.47 22.17 -5.75
CA LEU A 496 -9.63 23.62 -5.78
C LEU A 496 -11.04 24.04 -5.42
N MET A 497 -12.05 23.34 -5.94
CA MET A 497 -13.45 23.60 -5.54
C MET A 497 -13.63 23.43 -4.03
N ASN A 498 -13.19 22.31 -3.48
CA ASN A 498 -13.35 22.02 -2.06
C ASN A 498 -12.53 22.93 -1.16
N LYS A 499 -11.37 23.41 -1.59
CA LYS A 499 -10.44 24.20 -0.77
C LYS A 499 -10.61 25.69 -0.91
N ASN A 500 -10.82 26.19 -2.12
CA ASN A 500 -10.81 27.63 -2.40
C ASN A 500 -12.21 28.21 -2.65
N LYS A 501 -13.17 27.39 -3.12
CA LYS A 501 -14.50 27.88 -3.48
C LYS A 501 -15.58 27.61 -2.43
N PHE A 502 -15.53 26.44 -1.78
CA PHE A 502 -16.54 26.02 -0.80
C PHE A 502 -16.06 26.07 0.65
N ASN A 503 -14.84 26.50 0.88
CA ASN A 503 -14.26 26.56 2.21
C ASN A 503 -13.74 27.99 2.49
N ASP A 504 -14.36 28.65 3.45
CA ASP A 504 -13.99 30.02 3.88
C ASP A 504 -12.73 30.05 4.77
N ASP A 505 -12.18 28.90 5.14
CA ASP A 505 -10.96 28.83 5.95
C ASP A 505 -9.72 29.16 5.10
N PRO A 506 -9.09 30.33 5.29
CA PRO A 506 -7.94 30.76 4.48
C PRO A 506 -6.72 29.86 4.67
N THR A 507 -6.64 29.09 5.76
CA THR A 507 -5.50 28.19 6.03
C THR A 507 -5.52 26.93 5.17
N THR A 508 -6.64 26.60 4.57
CA THR A 508 -6.81 25.42 3.72
C THR A 508 -6.71 25.73 2.23
N GLN A 509 -6.71 27.02 1.85
CA GLN A 509 -6.67 27.42 0.45
C GLN A 509 -5.33 27.06 -0.21
N ILE A 510 -5.38 26.71 -1.49
CA ILE A 510 -4.17 26.51 -2.31
C ILE A 510 -3.50 27.87 -2.55
N ASP A 511 -2.21 27.93 -2.28
CA ASP A 511 -1.40 29.15 -2.40
C ASP A 511 -0.57 29.18 -3.68
N LEU A 512 -0.17 28.01 -4.22
CA LEU A 512 0.60 27.87 -5.45
C LEU A 512 0.19 26.60 -6.19
N ILE A 513 0.10 26.68 -7.52
CA ILE A 513 -0.13 25.51 -8.38
C ILE A 513 1.13 25.27 -9.21
N ILE A 514 1.59 24.01 -9.20
CA ILE A 514 2.68 23.52 -10.04
C ILE A 514 2.10 22.46 -10.97
N SER A 515 2.27 22.57 -12.28
CA SER A 515 1.64 21.66 -13.23
C SER A 515 2.59 21.24 -14.35
N ASP A 516 2.62 19.95 -14.67
CA ASP A 516 3.16 19.49 -15.95
C ASP A 516 2.27 19.98 -17.10
N VAL A 517 2.91 20.33 -18.22
CA VAL A 517 2.23 20.71 -19.46
C VAL A 517 1.55 19.51 -20.11
N THR A 518 2.22 18.36 -20.16
CA THR A 518 1.76 17.15 -20.83
C THR A 518 1.43 16.04 -19.85
N ARG A 519 0.17 15.63 -19.79
CA ARG A 519 -0.31 14.54 -18.93
C ARG A 519 -0.98 13.46 -19.77
N ARG A 520 -0.85 12.18 -19.36
CA ARG A 520 -1.36 11.00 -20.07
C ARG A 520 -2.87 10.79 -19.94
N GLU A 521 -3.61 11.72 -19.37
CA GLU A 521 -5.06 11.63 -19.15
C GLU A 521 -5.87 11.42 -20.42
N ASP A 522 -5.32 11.76 -21.60
CA ASP A 522 -5.98 11.63 -22.89
C ASP A 522 -5.45 10.45 -23.71
N LYS A 523 -6.23 9.40 -23.74
CA LYS A 523 -6.12 8.35 -24.74
C LYS A 523 -6.43 8.94 -26.14
N GLY A 524 -5.46 9.65 -26.73
CA GLY A 524 -5.51 10.03 -28.14
C GLY A 524 -5.40 11.51 -28.51
N ASN A 525 -5.22 12.43 -27.59
CA ASN A 525 -4.95 13.84 -27.92
C ASN A 525 -3.81 14.41 -27.08
N ASP A 526 -2.63 14.46 -27.65
CA ASP A 526 -1.39 15.08 -27.10
C ASP A 526 -1.51 16.59 -26.89
N ARG A 527 -2.65 17.13 -26.49
CA ARG A 527 -2.85 18.58 -26.41
C ARG A 527 -2.83 19.08 -24.97
N MET A 528 -1.67 19.49 -24.55
CA MET A 528 -1.31 20.57 -23.60
C MET A 528 -2.35 20.92 -22.53
N ARG A 529 -2.90 19.93 -21.83
CA ARG A 529 -3.90 20.14 -20.78
C ARG A 529 -3.43 21.01 -19.64
N GLY A 530 -2.12 21.03 -19.33
CA GLY A 530 -1.59 21.95 -18.32
C GLY A 530 -1.80 23.41 -18.67
N LEU A 531 -1.66 23.80 -19.94
CA LEU A 531 -1.92 25.14 -20.42
C LEU A 531 -3.41 25.48 -20.47
N ASP A 532 -4.24 24.52 -20.93
CA ASP A 532 -5.69 24.69 -20.94
C ASP A 532 -6.24 24.86 -19.54
N PHE A 533 -5.70 24.07 -18.59
CA PHE A 533 -6.05 24.17 -17.18
C PHE A 533 -5.64 25.53 -16.58
N ALA A 534 -4.43 26.00 -16.86
CA ALA A 534 -3.98 27.32 -16.40
C ALA A 534 -4.82 28.46 -17.00
N ALA A 535 -5.22 28.36 -18.27
CA ALA A 535 -6.13 29.31 -18.91
C ALA A 535 -7.49 29.32 -18.21
N LEU A 536 -8.06 28.16 -17.93
CA LEU A 536 -9.32 28.02 -17.20
C LEU A 536 -9.26 28.66 -15.81
N LEU A 537 -8.16 28.45 -15.06
CA LEU A 537 -7.96 29.07 -13.75
C LEU A 537 -7.85 30.61 -13.86
N GLY A 538 -7.24 31.13 -14.92
CA GLY A 538 -7.11 32.57 -15.16
C GLY A 538 -8.44 33.29 -15.45
N GLU A 539 -9.45 32.56 -15.93
CA GLU A 539 -10.79 33.09 -16.19
C GLU A 539 -11.68 33.09 -14.95
N ASP A 540 -11.41 32.24 -13.96
CA ASP A 540 -12.24 32.12 -12.76
C ASP A 540 -11.84 33.18 -11.70
N PRO A 541 -12.79 34.00 -11.21
CA PRO A 541 -12.53 35.05 -10.22
C PRO A 541 -11.91 34.53 -8.91
N ASP A 542 -12.23 33.30 -8.51
CA ASP A 542 -11.80 32.70 -7.25
C ASP A 542 -10.36 32.18 -7.32
N TRP A 543 -9.91 31.76 -8.52
CA TRP A 543 -8.61 31.10 -8.71
C TRP A 543 -7.57 31.91 -9.44
N LYS A 544 -7.96 32.94 -10.22
CA LYS A 544 -7.05 33.78 -11.02
C LYS A 544 -5.91 34.44 -10.23
N GLN A 545 -6.02 34.44 -8.90
CA GLN A 545 -5.01 35.04 -8.02
C GLN A 545 -4.02 33.99 -7.47
N ILE A 546 -4.24 32.70 -7.76
CA ILE A 546 -3.32 31.67 -7.37
C ILE A 546 -2.21 31.64 -8.42
N PRO A 547 -0.94 31.83 -8.03
CA PRO A 547 0.18 31.68 -8.95
C PRO A 547 0.21 30.28 -9.54
N VAL A 548 0.38 30.18 -10.85
CA VAL A 548 0.48 28.89 -11.57
C VAL A 548 1.86 28.81 -12.21
N LEU A 549 2.61 27.78 -11.83
CA LEU A 549 3.91 27.45 -12.38
C LEU A 549 3.77 26.24 -13.28
N ILE A 550 4.10 26.39 -14.57
CA ILE A 550 3.97 25.29 -15.54
C ILE A 550 5.37 24.87 -15.98
N TYR A 551 5.63 23.56 -15.98
CA TYR A 551 6.89 23.05 -16.49
C TYR A 551 6.69 22.07 -17.65
N ALA A 552 7.70 21.99 -18.50
CA ALA A 552 7.74 21.12 -19.65
C ALA A 552 9.01 20.29 -19.67
N HIS A 553 8.95 19.11 -20.28
CA HIS A 553 10.12 18.25 -20.43
C HIS A 553 11.19 18.90 -21.31
N ASP A 554 10.77 19.58 -22.34
CA ASP A 554 11.60 20.36 -23.25
C ASP A 554 10.82 21.60 -23.70
N ARG A 555 11.26 22.78 -23.26
CA ARG A 555 10.62 24.04 -23.60
C ARG A 555 10.77 24.38 -25.11
N GLU A 556 11.88 23.99 -25.72
CA GLU A 556 12.12 24.26 -27.14
C GLU A 556 11.22 23.38 -28.03
N ASP A 557 11.01 22.13 -27.67
CA ASP A 557 10.07 21.23 -28.35
C ASP A 557 8.62 21.74 -28.23
N LEU A 558 8.24 22.29 -27.08
CA LEU A 558 6.94 22.95 -26.91
C LEU A 558 6.75 24.16 -27.81
N ILE A 559 7.75 25.04 -27.92
CA ILE A 559 7.70 26.20 -28.81
C ILE A 559 7.48 25.75 -30.25
N GLY A 560 8.16 24.68 -30.68
CA GLY A 560 8.00 24.09 -31.99
C GLY A 560 6.60 23.52 -32.27
N ARG A 561 5.97 22.93 -31.25
CA ARG A 561 4.63 22.31 -31.37
C ARG A 561 3.48 23.32 -31.24
N TYR A 562 3.66 24.38 -30.45
CA TYR A 562 2.61 25.38 -30.15
C TYR A 562 2.48 26.45 -31.21
N GLY A 563 3.54 26.73 -31.96
CA GLY A 563 3.52 27.71 -33.06
C GLY A 563 3.30 29.17 -32.63
N GLY A 564 3.52 29.50 -31.34
CA GLY A 564 3.30 30.83 -30.76
C GLY A 564 4.20 31.14 -29.58
N GLU A 565 4.10 32.36 -29.03
CA GLU A 565 4.76 32.73 -27.80
C GLU A 565 4.16 31.94 -26.62
N LEU A 566 5.00 31.21 -25.89
CA LEU A 566 4.60 30.54 -24.68
C LEU A 566 4.39 31.57 -23.55
N PRO A 567 3.42 31.33 -22.62
CA PRO A 567 3.29 32.12 -21.42
C PRO A 567 4.61 32.24 -20.65
N ALA A 568 4.88 33.41 -20.06
CA ALA A 568 6.15 33.68 -19.36
C ALA A 568 6.38 32.80 -18.12
N ASN A 569 5.30 32.20 -17.59
CA ASN A 569 5.32 31.29 -16.42
C ASN A 569 5.65 29.82 -16.76
N ILE A 570 6.03 29.52 -18.01
CA ILE A 570 6.49 28.19 -18.39
C ILE A 570 7.99 28.08 -18.17
N ILE A 571 8.37 27.15 -17.34
CA ILE A 571 9.76 26.84 -17.01
C ILE A 571 10.17 25.45 -17.48
N ASN A 572 11.47 25.20 -17.52
CA ASN A 572 11.98 23.87 -17.75
C ASN A 572 11.61 22.95 -16.57
N ARG A 573 11.46 21.65 -16.86
CA ARG A 573 11.16 20.62 -15.87
C ARG A 573 12.12 20.70 -14.68
N PRO A 574 11.64 20.54 -13.43
CA PRO A 574 12.47 20.68 -12.21
C PRO A 574 13.62 19.66 -12.09
N GLY A 575 13.80 18.78 -13.07
CA GLY A 575 14.74 17.69 -13.03
C GLY A 575 14.10 16.42 -12.43
N ARG A 576 14.34 15.25 -13.02
CA ARG A 576 13.96 13.99 -12.39
C ARG A 576 14.96 13.69 -11.29
N ASN A 577 14.49 13.33 -10.09
CA ASN A 577 15.19 12.71 -8.93
C ASN A 577 16.70 13.03 -8.72
N THR A 578 17.37 13.67 -9.65
CA THR A 578 18.83 13.83 -9.68
C THR A 578 19.32 15.26 -9.77
N ILE A 579 18.49 16.20 -10.22
CA ILE A 579 18.88 17.61 -10.39
C ILE A 579 17.65 18.47 -10.18
N VAL A 580 17.68 19.35 -9.17
CA VAL A 580 16.73 20.45 -9.07
C VAL A 580 17.38 21.65 -9.72
N HIS A 581 16.72 22.19 -10.73
CA HIS A 581 17.22 23.41 -11.36
C HIS A 581 17.00 24.60 -10.42
N LYS A 582 18.05 25.38 -10.19
CA LYS A 582 18.01 26.63 -9.43
C LYS A 582 16.81 27.49 -9.82
N HIS A 583 16.58 27.69 -11.10
CA HIS A 583 15.47 28.47 -11.64
C HIS A 583 14.08 27.96 -11.20
N PHE A 584 13.87 26.65 -11.05
CA PHE A 584 12.60 26.12 -10.52
C PHE A 584 12.36 26.57 -9.08
N ILE A 585 13.38 26.54 -8.23
CA ILE A 585 13.27 26.96 -6.83
C ILE A 585 13.05 28.48 -6.73
N GLU A 586 13.76 29.26 -7.54
CA GLU A 586 13.56 30.69 -7.64
C GLU A 586 12.11 31.05 -8.00
N GLU A 587 11.54 30.38 -9.00
CA GLU A 587 10.15 30.57 -9.42
C GLU A 587 9.13 30.14 -8.36
N VAL A 588 9.38 29.05 -7.64
CA VAL A 588 8.56 28.64 -6.49
C VAL A 588 8.58 29.72 -5.40
N ILE A 589 9.75 30.22 -5.03
CA ILE A 589 9.91 31.28 -4.04
C ILE A 589 9.20 32.57 -4.50
N HIS A 590 9.33 32.95 -5.77
CA HIS A 590 8.64 34.09 -6.36
C HIS A 590 7.10 33.92 -6.30
N GLY A 591 6.58 32.74 -6.65
CA GLY A 591 5.15 32.43 -6.60
C GLY A 591 4.58 32.51 -5.18
N LEU A 592 5.27 31.90 -4.20
CA LEU A 592 4.85 31.96 -2.80
C LEU A 592 4.90 33.38 -2.23
N THR A 593 5.93 34.17 -2.59
CA THR A 593 6.05 35.56 -2.15
C THR A 593 4.95 36.43 -2.77
N ALA A 594 4.65 36.26 -4.05
CA ALA A 594 3.57 36.99 -4.73
C ALA A 594 2.21 36.72 -4.07
N ARG A 595 1.98 35.44 -3.63
CA ARG A 595 0.79 35.07 -2.88
C ARG A 595 0.73 35.75 -1.51
N LEU A 596 1.85 35.83 -0.81
CA LEU A 596 1.97 36.51 0.49
C LEU A 596 1.62 38.00 0.35
N ASP A 597 2.18 38.67 -0.66
CA ASP A 597 1.92 40.09 -0.92
C ASP A 597 0.45 40.35 -1.24
N ALA A 598 -0.17 39.49 -2.04
CA ALA A 598 -1.60 39.58 -2.38
C ALA A 598 -2.52 39.36 -1.16
N THR A 599 -2.16 38.49 -0.23
CA THR A 599 -2.95 38.23 0.99
C THR A 599 -2.77 39.37 2.02
N THR A 600 -1.57 39.92 2.14
CA THR A 600 -1.27 41.04 3.06
C THR A 600 -1.96 42.34 2.60
N ALA A 601 -2.06 42.57 1.30
CA ALA A 601 -2.77 43.72 0.74
C ALA A 601 -4.29 43.67 0.98
N ARG A 602 -4.88 42.51 1.21
CA ARG A 602 -6.31 42.33 1.51
C ARG A 602 -6.67 42.50 2.98
N ASN A 603 -5.73 42.23 3.88
CA ASN A 603 -5.88 42.41 5.32
C ASN A 603 -4.78 43.37 5.84
N PRO A 604 -4.90 44.69 5.58
CA PRO A 604 -4.03 45.64 6.25
C PRO A 604 -4.36 45.62 7.74
N ALA A 605 -3.35 45.35 8.58
CA ALA A 605 -3.42 45.26 10.03
C ALA A 605 -4.01 46.49 10.69
#